data_faff7fadee1d6c84d122fe615cd5e2dc
#
_entry.id   faff7fadee1d6c84d122fe615cd5e2dc
#
_cell.length_a   1.000
_cell.length_b   1.000
_cell.length_c   1.000
_cell.angle_alpha   90.00
_cell.angle_beta   90.00
_cell.angle_gamma   90.00
#
_symmetry.space_group_name_H-M   'P 1'
#
loop_
_entity.id
_entity.type
_entity.pdbx_description
1 polymer ?
#
loop_
_entity_poly.entity_id
_entity_poly.type
_entity_poly.pdbx_seq_one_letter_code
_entity_poly.pdbx_strand_id
1 'polypeptide(L)'
;RMHLAVGLAGNGDLLCFSSGFYVQDAEFKGFSGHWLSRSSDAGKNWIVDPDPIVPKGNRGTIPFGRIIRLTDKRLAYSCYLSQGKGKPSETWIGFSEDDGRTWTERAKFGRNDSNEATLLQVGDGRVLAAVRTHVDHHVKLCEISNGGKTWREKGPLTLPMQHPADLIALTDECLLLTYGIRNRGLMGIGVRISLDAGETWRPPWVIHQFGDQATDIGYPSTVALDKKGNLLTAFYTDYEPSLG
;
A
#
# COMPACT_ATOMS: atom_id res chain seq x y z
N ARG A 1 1.70 -2.27 -16.13
CA ARG A 1 1.73 -2.49 -14.68
C ARG A 1 0.33 -2.28 -14.13
N MET A 2 -0.09 -3.14 -13.22
CA MET A 2 -1.32 -2.97 -12.45
C MET A 2 -0.97 -2.63 -11.01
N HIS A 3 -1.77 -1.76 -10.41
CA HIS A 3 -1.70 -1.42 -9.00
C HIS A 3 -3.01 -1.82 -8.34
N LEU A 4 -2.94 -2.32 -7.12
CA LEU A 4 -4.08 -2.87 -6.41
C LEU A 4 -4.18 -2.27 -5.01
N ALA A 5 -5.44 -2.12 -4.54
CA ALA A 5 -5.75 -2.00 -3.13
C ALA A 5 -6.83 -3.03 -2.79
N VAL A 6 -6.56 -3.90 -1.83
CA VAL A 6 -7.44 -5.02 -1.50
C VAL A 6 -7.85 -5.00 -0.04
N GLY A 7 -9.03 -5.51 0.26
CA GLY A 7 -9.52 -5.64 1.63
C GLY A 7 -10.90 -6.27 1.72
N LEU A 8 -11.46 -6.21 2.91
CA LEU A 8 -12.79 -6.74 3.20
C LEU A 8 -13.76 -5.60 3.47
N ALA A 9 -14.94 -5.70 2.88
CA ALA A 9 -16.11 -4.93 3.26
C ALA A 9 -16.63 -5.37 4.64
N GLY A 10 -17.49 -4.58 5.27
CA GLY A 10 -18.05 -4.90 6.57
C GLY A 10 -18.96 -6.12 6.58
N ASN A 11 -19.58 -6.44 5.44
CA ASN A 11 -20.36 -7.64 5.24
C ASN A 11 -19.54 -8.89 4.90
N GLY A 12 -18.20 -8.77 4.81
CA GLY A 12 -17.29 -9.86 4.50
C GLY A 12 -16.97 -10.06 3.01
N ASP A 13 -17.53 -9.25 2.11
CA ASP A 13 -17.16 -9.28 0.69
C ASP A 13 -15.69 -8.91 0.52
N LEU A 14 -15.00 -9.56 -0.42
CA LEU A 14 -13.70 -9.12 -0.88
C LEU A 14 -13.85 -7.92 -1.81
N LEU A 15 -13.01 -6.92 -1.60
CA LEU A 15 -12.92 -5.73 -2.43
C LEU A 15 -11.53 -5.64 -3.05
N CYS A 16 -11.47 -5.28 -4.31
CA CYS A 16 -10.22 -5.03 -5.03
C CYS A 16 -10.38 -3.80 -5.94
N PHE A 17 -9.77 -2.69 -5.55
CA PHE A 17 -9.49 -1.64 -6.50
C PHE A 17 -8.32 -2.02 -7.37
N SER A 18 -8.44 -1.81 -8.66
CA SER A 18 -7.35 -1.96 -9.61
C SER A 18 -7.24 -0.73 -10.52
N SER A 19 -6.03 -0.44 -10.94
CA SER A 19 -5.71 0.56 -11.94
C SER A 19 -4.46 0.13 -12.68
N GLY A 20 -4.25 0.68 -13.86
CA GLY A 20 -3.09 0.32 -14.66
C GLY A 20 -2.71 1.39 -15.65
N PHE A 21 -1.70 1.07 -16.43
CA PHE A 21 -1.18 1.92 -17.49
C PHE A 21 -1.42 1.25 -18.83
N TYR A 22 -1.92 2.01 -19.79
CA TYR A 22 -1.84 1.62 -21.17
C TYR A 22 -0.42 1.85 -21.67
N VAL A 23 0.23 0.79 -22.12
CA VAL A 23 1.56 0.82 -22.73
C VAL A 23 1.45 0.21 -24.11
N GLN A 24 1.91 0.93 -25.12
CA GLN A 24 2.02 0.46 -26.49
C GLN A 24 3.42 0.79 -26.99
N ASP A 25 4.10 -0.18 -27.59
CA ASP A 25 5.48 -0.02 -28.12
C ASP A 25 6.47 0.52 -27.05
N ALA A 26 6.35 0.01 -25.80
CA ALA A 26 7.06 0.46 -24.60
C ALA A 26 6.80 1.92 -24.17
N GLU A 27 5.87 2.62 -24.81
CA GLU A 27 5.50 3.98 -24.47
C GLU A 27 4.24 4.04 -23.61
N PHE A 28 4.25 4.92 -22.61
CA PHE A 28 3.08 5.22 -21.80
C PHE A 28 2.03 5.97 -22.65
N LYS A 29 0.83 5.43 -22.71
CA LYS A 29 -0.30 5.99 -23.49
C LYS A 29 -1.43 6.52 -22.62
N GLY A 30 -1.41 6.29 -21.30
CA GLY A 30 -2.43 6.79 -20.37
C GLY A 30 -2.72 5.85 -19.22
N PHE A 31 -3.67 6.24 -18.40
CA PHE A 31 -4.17 5.45 -17.27
C PHE A 31 -5.47 4.74 -17.65
N SER A 32 -5.66 3.52 -17.16
CA SER A 32 -6.90 2.74 -17.36
C SER A 32 -8.08 3.22 -16.50
N GLY A 33 -7.85 4.14 -15.56
CA GLY A 33 -8.83 4.50 -14.53
C GLY A 33 -8.86 3.49 -13.37
N HIS A 34 -9.78 3.70 -12.43
CA HIS A 34 -10.06 2.74 -11.34
C HIS A 34 -11.13 1.76 -11.77
N TRP A 35 -10.94 0.51 -11.43
CA TRP A 35 -11.95 -0.53 -11.48
C TRP A 35 -12.13 -1.09 -10.08
N LEU A 36 -13.37 -1.27 -9.67
CA LEU A 36 -13.69 -1.89 -8.39
C LEU A 36 -14.26 -3.28 -8.64
N SER A 37 -13.58 -4.29 -8.16
CA SER A 37 -14.05 -5.67 -8.20
C SER A 37 -14.53 -6.09 -6.81
N ARG A 38 -15.68 -6.77 -6.75
CA ARG A 38 -16.28 -7.29 -5.53
C ARG A 38 -16.58 -8.76 -5.67
N SER A 39 -16.27 -9.55 -4.64
CA SER A 39 -16.64 -10.95 -4.52
C SER A 39 -17.33 -11.21 -3.19
N SER A 40 -18.50 -11.85 -3.25
CA SER A 40 -19.28 -12.29 -2.08
C SER A 40 -19.13 -13.78 -1.77
N ASP A 41 -18.27 -14.48 -2.50
CA ASP A 41 -18.11 -15.94 -2.41
C ASP A 41 -16.63 -16.36 -2.23
N ALA A 42 -15.88 -15.55 -1.45
CA ALA A 42 -14.49 -15.77 -1.13
C ALA A 42 -13.55 -15.83 -2.36
N GLY A 43 -13.84 -15.00 -3.37
CA GLY A 43 -12.98 -14.83 -4.55
C GLY A 43 -13.24 -15.82 -5.68
N LYS A 44 -14.28 -16.66 -5.60
CA LYS A 44 -14.61 -17.61 -6.68
C LYS A 44 -15.21 -16.90 -7.90
N ASN A 45 -16.09 -15.92 -7.65
CA ASN A 45 -16.68 -15.07 -8.68
C ASN A 45 -16.52 -13.61 -8.33
N TRP A 46 -16.38 -12.76 -9.35
CA TRP A 46 -16.16 -11.33 -9.19
C TRP A 46 -17.12 -10.54 -10.06
N ILE A 47 -17.74 -9.52 -9.47
CA ILE A 47 -18.48 -8.48 -10.18
C ILE A 47 -17.54 -7.28 -10.30
N VAL A 48 -17.39 -6.77 -11.52
CA VAL A 48 -16.49 -5.65 -11.82
C VAL A 48 -17.31 -4.42 -12.17
N ASP A 49 -17.08 -3.33 -11.43
CA ASP A 49 -17.53 -1.99 -11.77
C ASP A 49 -16.37 -1.27 -12.48
N PRO A 50 -16.50 -0.97 -13.79
CA PRO A 50 -15.46 -0.32 -14.56
C PRO A 50 -15.42 1.21 -14.34
N ASP A 51 -16.42 1.78 -13.68
CA ASP A 51 -16.51 3.22 -13.42
C ASP A 51 -17.04 3.51 -12.00
N PRO A 52 -16.30 3.05 -10.96
CA PRO A 52 -16.75 3.22 -9.59
C PRO A 52 -16.80 4.70 -9.22
N ILE A 53 -17.75 5.06 -8.35
CA ILE A 53 -17.82 6.41 -7.78
C ILE A 53 -16.66 6.58 -6.80
N VAL A 54 -15.67 7.31 -7.23
CA VAL A 54 -14.46 7.63 -6.46
C VAL A 54 -14.21 9.14 -6.41
N PRO A 55 -13.53 9.63 -5.36
CA PRO A 55 -13.23 11.05 -5.24
C PRO A 55 -12.50 11.63 -6.47
N LYS A 56 -12.99 12.76 -6.99
CA LYS A 56 -12.48 13.47 -8.21
C LYS A 56 -12.42 12.64 -9.50
N GLY A 57 -13.28 11.64 -9.60
CA GLY A 57 -13.33 10.74 -10.75
C GLY A 57 -12.19 9.72 -10.73
N ASN A 58 -12.31 8.77 -11.63
CA ASN A 58 -11.46 7.58 -11.66
C ASN A 58 -10.20 7.72 -12.53
N ARG A 59 -9.96 8.88 -13.16
CA ARG A 59 -8.82 9.08 -14.07
C ARG A 59 -7.62 9.66 -13.36
N GLY A 60 -6.45 9.04 -13.58
CA GLY A 60 -5.14 9.52 -13.10
C GLY A 60 -4.83 9.20 -11.64
N THR A 61 -5.75 8.63 -10.88
CA THR A 61 -5.49 8.13 -9.53
C THR A 61 -5.15 6.64 -9.55
N ILE A 62 -4.22 6.23 -8.71
CA ILE A 62 -3.70 4.87 -8.67
C ILE A 62 -3.88 4.34 -7.24
N PRO A 63 -4.70 3.30 -7.03
CA PRO A 63 -4.88 2.68 -5.71
C PRO A 63 -3.63 1.92 -5.31
N PHE A 64 -3.39 1.83 -4.00
CA PHE A 64 -2.26 1.07 -3.49
C PHE A 64 -2.54 0.47 -2.11
N GLY A 65 -2.01 -0.74 -1.88
CA GLY A 65 -1.93 -1.37 -0.58
C GLY A 65 -3.26 -2.00 -0.12
N ARG A 66 -3.77 -1.52 1.00
CA ARG A 66 -4.92 -2.14 1.66
C ARG A 66 -6.15 -1.26 1.65
N ILE A 67 -7.32 -1.89 1.53
CA ILE A 67 -8.59 -1.32 1.97
C ILE A 67 -8.75 -1.76 3.43
N ILE A 68 -8.79 -0.81 4.35
CA ILE A 68 -8.91 -1.07 5.78
C ILE A 68 -10.31 -0.69 6.28
N ARG A 69 -10.78 -1.40 7.29
CA ARG A 69 -12.01 -1.05 8.01
C ARG A 69 -11.64 -0.30 9.28
N LEU A 70 -12.20 0.90 9.43
CA LEU A 70 -11.99 1.76 10.58
C LEU A 70 -12.91 1.38 11.74
N THR A 71 -12.58 1.82 12.96
CA THR A 71 -13.40 1.60 14.16
C THR A 71 -14.77 2.24 14.07
N ASP A 72 -14.91 3.34 13.30
CA ASP A 72 -16.19 3.98 13.00
C ASP A 72 -16.99 3.28 11.88
N LYS A 73 -16.56 2.08 11.45
CA LYS A 73 -17.12 1.20 10.43
C LYS A 73 -16.93 1.66 8.98
N ARG A 74 -16.41 2.86 8.72
CA ARG A 74 -16.03 3.27 7.37
C ARG A 74 -14.91 2.38 6.84
N LEU A 75 -14.88 2.25 5.52
CA LEU A 75 -13.69 1.73 4.85
C LEU A 75 -12.79 2.88 4.44
N ALA A 76 -11.49 2.61 4.39
CA ALA A 76 -10.51 3.57 3.89
C ALA A 76 -9.49 2.87 2.99
N TYR A 77 -9.03 3.56 1.95
CA TYR A 77 -7.93 3.13 1.08
C TYR A 77 -7.04 4.31 0.73
N SER A 78 -5.82 4.04 0.32
CA SER A 78 -4.94 5.07 -0.22
C SER A 78 -4.89 5.00 -1.75
N CYS A 79 -4.76 6.16 -2.35
CA CYS A 79 -4.43 6.30 -3.76
C CYS A 79 -3.49 7.48 -3.95
N TYR A 80 -2.78 7.49 -5.06
CA TYR A 80 -1.98 8.65 -5.43
C TYR A 80 -2.34 9.14 -6.83
N LEU A 81 -2.25 10.46 -7.00
CA LEU A 81 -2.44 11.11 -8.28
C LEU A 81 -1.08 11.28 -8.95
N SER A 82 -0.87 10.61 -10.07
CA SER A 82 0.31 10.78 -10.88
C SER A 82 0.08 11.87 -11.92
N GLN A 83 0.92 12.89 -11.91
CA GLN A 83 0.87 13.99 -12.88
C GLN A 83 1.78 13.77 -14.09
N GLY A 84 2.40 12.58 -14.18
CA GLY A 84 3.33 12.21 -15.25
C GLY A 84 4.81 12.24 -14.80
N LYS A 85 5.69 11.82 -15.72
CA LYS A 85 7.13 11.68 -15.43
C LYS A 85 7.75 13.01 -15.01
N GLY A 86 8.45 13.00 -13.87
CA GLY A 86 9.16 14.17 -13.34
C GLY A 86 8.27 15.22 -12.64
N LYS A 87 6.96 14.98 -12.55
CA LYS A 87 6.04 15.85 -11.81
C LYS A 87 5.78 15.30 -10.40
N PRO A 88 5.49 16.18 -9.43
CA PRO A 88 5.09 15.76 -8.10
C PRO A 88 3.86 14.85 -8.14
N SER A 89 3.79 13.88 -7.24
CA SER A 89 2.58 13.10 -7.01
C SER A 89 1.95 13.50 -5.68
N GLU A 90 0.64 13.29 -5.58
CA GLU A 90 -0.13 13.57 -4.38
C GLU A 90 -0.75 12.28 -3.87
N THR A 91 -0.61 12.03 -2.57
CA THR A 91 -1.23 10.87 -1.92
C THR A 91 -2.51 11.28 -1.20
N TRP A 92 -3.54 10.46 -1.35
CA TRP A 92 -4.86 10.70 -0.84
C TRP A 92 -5.38 9.48 -0.08
N ILE A 93 -6.23 9.74 0.90
CA ILE A 93 -7.06 8.73 1.55
C ILE A 93 -8.51 8.94 1.11
N GLY A 94 -9.14 7.88 0.64
CA GLY A 94 -10.56 7.84 0.31
C GLY A 94 -11.32 7.05 1.36
N PHE A 95 -12.57 7.46 1.64
CA PHE A 95 -13.45 6.81 2.60
C PHE A 95 -14.73 6.34 1.93
N SER A 96 -15.30 5.26 2.44
CA SER A 96 -16.62 4.76 2.09
C SER A 96 -17.44 4.53 3.36
N GLU A 97 -18.69 4.98 3.34
CA GLU A 97 -19.66 4.79 4.42
C GLU A 97 -20.72 3.71 4.09
N ASP A 98 -20.72 3.23 2.86
CA ASP A 98 -21.70 2.30 2.28
C ASP A 98 -21.08 0.94 1.91
N ASP A 99 -20.10 0.53 2.70
CA ASP A 99 -19.44 -0.77 2.59
C ASP A 99 -18.71 -0.96 1.25
N GLY A 100 -18.12 0.14 0.76
CA GLY A 100 -17.27 0.15 -0.43
C GLY A 100 -18.04 0.23 -1.75
N ARG A 101 -19.31 0.67 -1.76
CA ARG A 101 -20.05 0.91 -3.00
C ARG A 101 -19.71 2.26 -3.60
N THR A 102 -19.60 3.28 -2.75
CA THR A 102 -19.15 4.61 -3.17
C THR A 102 -18.03 5.12 -2.29
N TRP A 103 -17.16 5.96 -2.86
CA TRP A 103 -15.99 6.52 -2.20
C TRP A 103 -15.96 8.02 -2.43
N THR A 104 -16.63 8.77 -1.56
CA THR A 104 -16.95 10.18 -1.81
C THR A 104 -16.10 11.16 -1.02
N GLU A 105 -15.61 10.76 0.14
CA GLU A 105 -14.79 11.60 1.00
C GLU A 105 -13.31 11.26 0.83
N ARG A 106 -12.45 12.29 0.83
CA ARG A 106 -11.01 12.13 0.76
C ARG A 106 -10.27 13.26 1.45
N ALA A 107 -9.06 12.97 1.85
CA ALA A 107 -8.11 13.96 2.32
C ALA A 107 -6.74 13.71 1.70
N LYS A 108 -6.03 14.79 1.42
CA LYS A 108 -4.62 14.71 1.02
C LYS A 108 -3.76 14.54 2.26
N PHE A 109 -2.75 13.68 2.17
CA PHE A 109 -1.72 13.52 3.19
C PHE A 109 -0.34 13.32 2.56
N GLY A 110 0.69 13.46 3.38
CA GLY A 110 2.06 13.43 2.88
C GLY A 110 2.42 14.70 2.10
N ARG A 111 3.67 14.80 1.70
CA ARG A 111 4.17 15.92 0.88
C ARG A 111 3.95 15.63 -0.60
N ASN A 112 4.16 16.62 -1.46
CA ASN A 112 4.02 16.49 -2.92
C ASN A 112 5.11 15.60 -3.57
N ASP A 113 5.87 14.86 -2.76
CA ASP A 113 6.86 13.87 -3.19
C ASP A 113 6.43 12.42 -2.90
N SER A 114 5.19 12.22 -2.47
CA SER A 114 4.66 10.96 -1.96
C SER A 114 3.75 10.27 -2.97
N ASN A 115 3.80 8.93 -3.03
CA ASN A 115 2.93 8.16 -3.91
C ASN A 115 2.32 6.93 -3.21
N GLU A 116 2.90 5.76 -3.37
CA GLU A 116 2.40 4.50 -2.85
C GLU A 116 2.38 4.52 -1.33
N ALA A 117 1.21 4.29 -0.73
CA ALA A 117 1.05 4.29 0.71
C ALA A 117 0.17 3.11 1.16
N THR A 118 0.61 2.36 2.15
CA THR A 118 -0.24 1.38 2.81
C THR A 118 -0.77 1.96 4.12
N LEU A 119 -2.03 1.66 4.42
CA LEU A 119 -2.74 2.17 5.59
C LEU A 119 -2.89 1.09 6.66
N LEU A 120 -2.83 1.48 7.92
CA LEU A 120 -3.13 0.65 9.07
C LEU A 120 -3.79 1.49 10.16
N GLN A 121 -4.95 1.08 10.68
CA GLN A 121 -5.49 1.64 11.91
C GLN A 121 -4.89 0.92 13.12
N VAL A 122 -4.40 1.66 14.10
CA VAL A 122 -3.90 1.14 15.38
C VAL A 122 -4.95 1.27 16.49
N GLY A 123 -4.73 0.59 17.62
CA GLY A 123 -5.75 0.36 18.65
C GLY A 123 -6.40 1.60 19.26
N ASP A 124 -5.75 2.76 19.24
CA ASP A 124 -6.31 4.04 19.70
C ASP A 124 -7.10 4.81 18.64
N GLY A 125 -7.33 4.20 17.46
CA GLY A 125 -8.08 4.79 16.36
C GLY A 125 -7.25 5.68 15.42
N ARG A 126 -5.96 5.89 15.68
CA ARG A 126 -5.05 6.57 14.73
C ARG A 126 -4.88 5.71 13.47
N VAL A 127 -4.73 6.36 12.34
CA VAL A 127 -4.38 5.69 11.09
C VAL A 127 -2.92 6.02 10.76
N LEU A 128 -2.11 4.98 10.64
CA LEU A 128 -0.74 5.06 10.18
C LEU A 128 -0.69 4.81 8.68
N ALA A 129 0.19 5.53 7.99
CA ALA A 129 0.48 5.33 6.57
C ALA A 129 1.99 5.18 6.37
N ALA A 130 2.41 4.05 5.83
CA ALA A 130 3.79 3.86 5.36
C ALA A 130 3.85 4.33 3.90
N VAL A 131 4.52 5.44 3.65
CA VAL A 131 4.44 6.22 2.41
C VAL A 131 5.76 6.23 1.68
N ARG A 132 5.77 5.79 0.43
CA ARG A 132 6.95 5.90 -0.44
C ARG A 132 7.18 7.34 -0.87
N THR A 133 8.42 7.80 -0.83
CA THR A 133 8.85 9.11 -1.33
C THR A 133 9.50 9.02 -2.70
N HIS A 134 9.49 10.11 -3.44
CA HIS A 134 10.18 10.24 -4.73
C HIS A 134 11.60 10.81 -4.60
N VAL A 135 11.87 11.58 -3.55
CA VAL A 135 13.16 12.28 -3.42
C VAL A 135 14.29 11.29 -3.20
N ASP A 136 14.19 10.48 -2.15
CA ASP A 136 15.24 9.52 -1.79
C ASP A 136 14.79 8.08 -1.99
N HIS A 137 13.59 7.89 -2.56
CA HIS A 137 13.03 6.56 -2.76
C HIS A 137 13.06 5.70 -1.47
N HIS A 138 12.63 6.27 -0.36
CA HIS A 138 12.49 5.57 0.92
C HIS A 138 11.03 5.53 1.37
N VAL A 139 10.76 4.89 2.50
CA VAL A 139 9.45 4.87 3.16
C VAL A 139 9.50 5.75 4.39
N LYS A 140 8.54 6.65 4.53
CA LYS A 140 8.30 7.45 5.74
C LYS A 140 6.97 7.08 6.39
N LEU A 141 6.88 7.28 7.69
CA LEU A 141 5.65 7.12 8.45
C LEU A 141 4.90 8.45 8.50
N CYS A 142 3.63 8.41 8.14
CA CYS A 142 2.66 9.48 8.38
C CYS A 142 1.59 8.98 9.34
N GLU A 143 1.15 9.84 10.24
CA GLU A 143 -0.01 9.62 11.08
C GLU A 143 -1.15 10.50 10.60
N ILE A 144 -2.32 9.92 10.43
CA ILE A 144 -3.52 10.56 9.93
C ILE A 144 -4.55 10.54 11.05
N SER A 145 -5.16 11.67 11.36
CA SER A 145 -6.11 11.83 12.45
C SER A 145 -7.33 12.66 12.02
N ASN A 146 -8.29 12.86 12.93
CA ASN A 146 -9.53 13.60 12.69
C ASN A 146 -10.30 13.13 11.45
N GLY A 147 -10.43 11.80 11.28
CA GLY A 147 -11.13 11.24 10.14
C GLY A 147 -10.48 11.55 8.79
N GLY A 148 -9.16 11.71 8.76
CA GLY A 148 -8.40 12.01 7.54
C GLY A 148 -8.11 13.50 7.33
N LYS A 149 -8.61 14.40 8.17
CA LYS A 149 -8.49 15.85 7.96
C LYS A 149 -7.13 16.42 8.33
N THR A 150 -6.43 15.79 9.27
CA THR A 150 -5.09 16.21 9.71
C THR A 150 -4.11 15.06 9.56
N TRP A 151 -2.85 15.40 9.29
CA TRP A 151 -1.77 14.45 9.23
C TRP A 151 -0.46 15.07 9.71
N ARG A 152 0.44 14.21 10.19
CA ARG A 152 1.80 14.59 10.54
C ARG A 152 2.78 13.54 10.04
N GLU A 153 3.96 13.98 9.63
CA GLU A 153 5.08 13.10 9.32
C GLU A 153 5.82 12.74 10.61
N LYS A 154 6.03 11.44 10.83
CA LYS A 154 6.75 10.93 12.01
C LYS A 154 8.23 10.66 11.72
N GLY A 155 8.62 10.57 10.45
CA GLY A 155 9.99 10.38 10.03
C GLY A 155 10.21 9.16 9.13
N PRO A 156 11.47 8.91 8.72
CA PRO A 156 11.81 7.80 7.84
C PRO A 156 11.72 6.45 8.56
N LEU A 157 11.16 5.48 7.86
CA LEU A 157 11.12 4.07 8.30
C LEU A 157 12.22 3.24 7.66
N THR A 158 12.69 3.63 6.50
CA THR A 158 13.69 2.88 5.74
C THR A 158 14.81 3.79 5.24
N LEU A 159 15.88 3.21 4.75
CA LEU A 159 16.97 3.92 4.10
C LEU A 159 16.62 4.27 2.65
N PRO A 160 17.36 5.16 1.98
CA PRO A 160 17.23 5.42 0.56
C PRO A 160 17.25 4.13 -0.28
N MET A 161 16.43 4.09 -1.32
CA MET A 161 16.22 2.93 -2.21
C MET A 161 15.58 1.72 -1.53
N GLN A 162 14.96 1.88 -0.37
CA GLN A 162 14.23 0.82 0.33
C GLN A 162 12.73 1.11 0.34
N HIS A 163 12.02 0.55 -0.63
CA HIS A 163 10.59 0.79 -0.90
C HIS A 163 10.03 -0.19 -1.95
N PRO A 164 8.69 -0.23 -2.21
CA PRO A 164 7.63 0.22 -1.31
C PRO A 164 7.48 -0.70 -0.10
N ALA A 165 6.53 -0.41 0.77
CA ALA A 165 6.31 -1.21 1.97
C ALA A 165 4.86 -1.68 2.11
N ASP A 166 4.70 -2.75 2.89
CA ASP A 166 3.44 -3.17 3.51
C ASP A 166 3.55 -3.02 5.03
N LEU A 167 2.42 -2.67 5.66
CA LEU A 167 2.33 -2.43 7.10
C LEU A 167 1.15 -3.19 7.67
N ILE A 168 1.40 -4.06 8.66
CA ILE A 168 0.37 -4.85 9.34
C ILE A 168 0.50 -4.75 10.86
N ALA A 169 -0.63 -4.93 11.57
CA ALA A 169 -0.64 -5.16 13.00
C ALA A 169 -0.60 -6.68 13.26
N LEU A 170 0.29 -7.09 14.16
CA LEU A 170 0.31 -8.43 14.73
C LEU A 170 -0.47 -8.47 16.05
N THR A 171 -0.42 -7.37 16.80
CA THR A 171 -1.27 -7.05 17.96
C THR A 171 -1.55 -5.54 17.93
N ASP A 172 -2.33 -5.02 18.88
CA ASP A 172 -2.60 -3.59 18.98
C ASP A 172 -1.32 -2.74 19.12
N GLU A 173 -0.28 -3.28 19.77
CA GLU A 173 0.99 -2.60 19.98
C GLU A 173 2.10 -3.06 19.02
N CYS A 174 2.02 -4.32 18.53
CA CYS A 174 3.06 -4.91 17.71
C CYS A 174 2.74 -4.74 16.22
N LEU A 175 3.54 -3.93 15.53
CA LEU A 175 3.42 -3.67 14.10
C LEU A 175 4.62 -4.25 13.35
N LEU A 176 4.36 -4.75 12.14
CA LEU A 176 5.38 -5.22 11.21
C LEU A 176 5.34 -4.38 9.93
N LEU A 177 6.47 -3.80 9.58
CA LEU A 177 6.74 -3.20 8.28
C LEU A 177 7.58 -4.17 7.46
N THR A 178 7.11 -4.50 6.25
CA THR A 178 7.87 -5.28 5.26
C THR A 178 8.14 -4.41 4.05
N TYR A 179 9.36 -4.38 3.51
CA TYR A 179 9.71 -3.48 2.42
C TYR A 179 10.75 -4.09 1.47
N GLY A 180 10.77 -3.59 0.22
CA GLY A 180 11.78 -3.96 -0.76
C GLY A 180 13.09 -3.22 -0.53
N ILE A 181 14.22 -3.93 -0.58
CA ILE A 181 15.58 -3.37 -0.59
C ILE A 181 16.04 -3.35 -2.04
N ARG A 182 16.15 -2.15 -2.63
CA ARG A 182 16.49 -1.94 -4.05
C ARG A 182 17.88 -1.32 -4.25
N ASN A 183 18.68 -1.35 -3.20
CA ASN A 183 20.06 -0.94 -3.28
C ASN A 183 20.83 -1.94 -4.17
N ARG A 184 21.51 -1.42 -5.21
CA ARG A 184 22.24 -2.25 -6.16
C ARG A 184 23.27 -3.12 -5.43
N GLY A 185 23.31 -4.40 -5.76
CA GLY A 185 24.15 -5.39 -5.09
C GLY A 185 23.61 -5.91 -3.75
N LEU A 186 22.49 -5.36 -3.26
CA LEU A 186 21.88 -5.73 -1.98
C LEU A 186 20.38 -6.05 -2.10
N MET A 187 19.92 -6.36 -3.32
CA MET A 187 18.50 -6.62 -3.57
C MET A 187 17.93 -7.65 -2.59
N GLY A 188 16.77 -7.33 -1.99
CA GLY A 188 16.20 -8.21 -0.98
C GLY A 188 14.89 -7.69 -0.39
N ILE A 189 14.42 -8.38 0.64
CA ILE A 189 13.26 -8.00 1.44
C ILE A 189 13.69 -7.76 2.88
N GLY A 190 13.38 -6.59 3.39
CA GLY A 190 13.64 -6.17 4.76
C GLY A 190 12.38 -6.07 5.59
N VAL A 191 12.54 -6.16 6.91
CA VAL A 191 11.47 -5.94 7.88
C VAL A 191 11.93 -5.05 9.03
N ARG A 192 10.98 -4.35 9.63
CA ARG A 192 11.13 -3.67 10.94
C ARG A 192 9.92 -3.95 11.80
N ILE A 193 10.11 -3.95 13.11
CA ILE A 193 9.07 -4.18 14.09
C ILE A 193 8.97 -2.96 15.01
N SER A 194 7.76 -2.53 15.29
CA SER A 194 7.40 -1.65 16.39
C SER A 194 6.71 -2.47 17.46
N LEU A 195 6.95 -2.15 18.73
CA LEU A 195 6.32 -2.76 19.90
C LEU A 195 5.50 -1.75 20.74
N ASP A 196 5.24 -0.58 20.16
CA ASP A 196 4.59 0.58 20.80
C ASP A 196 3.65 1.30 19.82
N ALA A 197 2.92 0.51 19.04
CA ALA A 197 1.93 1.00 18.08
C ALA A 197 2.50 2.06 17.09
N GLY A 198 3.76 1.88 16.66
CA GLY A 198 4.41 2.71 15.65
C GLY A 198 5.11 3.96 16.18
N GLU A 199 5.28 4.11 17.50
CA GLU A 199 6.02 5.24 18.04
C GLU A 199 7.53 5.08 17.83
N THR A 200 8.07 3.90 18.07
CA THR A 200 9.47 3.56 17.80
C THR A 200 9.60 2.28 16.96
N TRP A 201 10.72 2.13 16.28
CA TRP A 201 10.98 1.01 15.38
C TRP A 201 12.32 0.38 15.65
N ARG A 202 12.34 -0.93 15.88
CA ARG A 202 13.56 -1.73 16.06
C ARG A 202 14.46 -1.62 14.83
N PRO A 203 15.78 -1.91 14.96
CA PRO A 203 16.68 -2.04 13.82
C PRO A 203 16.10 -2.99 12.74
N PRO A 204 16.45 -2.78 11.48
CA PRO A 204 15.94 -3.62 10.39
C PRO A 204 16.60 -5.01 10.39
N TRP A 205 15.85 -6.00 9.90
CA TRP A 205 16.36 -7.30 9.51
C TRP A 205 16.11 -7.56 8.04
N VAL A 206 16.99 -8.31 7.39
CA VAL A 206 16.80 -8.83 6.03
C VAL A 206 16.26 -10.25 6.15
N ILE A 207 15.07 -10.48 5.61
CA ILE A 207 14.44 -11.81 5.63
C ILE A 207 14.71 -12.61 4.36
N HIS A 208 15.06 -11.93 3.25
CA HIS A 208 15.50 -12.57 2.02
C HIS A 208 16.44 -11.64 1.26
N GLN A 209 17.51 -12.20 0.67
CA GLN A 209 18.51 -11.44 -0.08
C GLN A 209 18.85 -12.15 -1.39
N PHE A 210 18.81 -11.41 -2.49
CA PHE A 210 19.21 -11.84 -3.82
C PHE A 210 20.58 -11.32 -4.23
N GLY A 211 21.07 -10.27 -3.58
CA GLY A 211 22.36 -9.63 -3.93
C GLY A 211 22.34 -9.06 -5.33
N ASP A 212 23.30 -9.49 -6.16
CA ASP A 212 23.45 -9.07 -7.56
C ASP A 212 22.60 -9.91 -8.53
N GLN A 213 21.97 -10.98 -8.05
CA GLN A 213 21.21 -11.90 -8.89
C GLN A 213 19.87 -11.34 -9.35
N ALA A 214 19.37 -10.31 -8.68
CA ALA A 214 18.17 -9.58 -9.08
C ALA A 214 18.51 -8.14 -9.44
N THR A 215 17.78 -7.56 -10.39
CA THR A 215 17.88 -6.14 -10.79
C THR A 215 16.63 -5.35 -10.41
N ASP A 216 15.51 -6.02 -10.18
CA ASP A 216 14.27 -5.44 -9.69
C ASP A 216 13.55 -6.40 -8.74
N ILE A 217 13.06 -5.85 -7.62
CA ILE A 217 12.37 -6.60 -6.57
C ILE A 217 11.46 -5.66 -5.78
N GLY A 218 10.42 -6.18 -5.17
CA GLY A 218 9.66 -5.39 -4.20
C GLY A 218 8.18 -5.73 -4.12
N TYR A 219 7.42 -4.74 -3.71
CA TYR A 219 5.98 -4.81 -3.48
C TYR A 219 5.62 -5.97 -2.54
N PRO A 220 6.29 -6.08 -1.38
CA PRO A 220 5.94 -7.11 -0.43
C PRO A 220 4.51 -6.90 0.06
N SER A 221 3.83 -8.01 0.32
CA SER A 221 2.54 -8.03 1.00
C SER A 221 2.56 -9.17 2.01
N THR A 222 2.27 -8.86 3.26
CA THR A 222 2.40 -9.79 4.39
C THR A 222 1.05 -10.02 5.05
N VAL A 223 0.78 -11.28 5.39
CA VAL A 223 -0.41 -11.67 6.16
C VAL A 223 -0.02 -12.59 7.30
N ALA A 224 -0.74 -12.46 8.43
CA ALA A 224 -0.66 -13.44 9.50
C ALA A 224 -1.50 -14.68 9.11
N LEU A 225 -0.90 -15.86 9.16
CA LEU A 225 -1.56 -17.12 8.81
C LEU A 225 -2.33 -17.70 9.99
N ASP A 226 -1.82 -17.47 11.19
CA ASP A 226 -2.40 -18.03 12.41
C ASP A 226 -2.03 -17.19 13.66
N LYS A 227 -2.60 -17.59 14.79
CA LYS A 227 -2.31 -16.97 16.10
C LYS A 227 -0.97 -17.40 16.70
N LYS A 228 -0.23 -18.31 16.07
CA LYS A 228 1.09 -18.80 16.53
C LYS A 228 2.23 -17.91 16.06
N GLY A 229 1.92 -16.88 15.25
CA GLY A 229 2.93 -15.95 14.72
C GLY A 229 3.52 -16.37 13.39
N ASN A 230 2.93 -17.35 12.70
CA ASN A 230 3.32 -17.67 11.33
C ASN A 230 2.84 -16.56 10.37
N LEU A 231 3.76 -16.05 9.56
CA LEU A 231 3.52 -15.00 8.59
C LEU A 231 3.83 -15.53 7.19
N LEU A 232 3.08 -15.04 6.21
CA LEU A 232 3.37 -15.24 4.80
C LEU A 232 3.61 -13.88 4.15
N THR A 233 4.76 -13.75 3.50
CA THR A 233 5.10 -12.57 2.71
C THR A 233 5.24 -12.95 1.24
N ALA A 234 4.41 -12.36 0.39
CA ALA A 234 4.54 -12.45 -1.05
C ALA A 234 5.24 -11.19 -1.58
N PHE A 235 6.10 -11.35 -2.57
CA PHE A 235 6.78 -10.24 -3.26
C PHE A 235 7.12 -10.66 -4.68
N TYR A 236 7.49 -9.71 -5.56
CA TYR A 236 8.01 -10.05 -6.88
C TYR A 236 9.52 -9.85 -6.96
N THR A 237 10.14 -10.57 -7.86
CA THR A 237 11.53 -10.41 -8.27
C THR A 237 11.70 -10.78 -9.74
N ASP A 238 12.68 -10.20 -10.41
CA ASP A 238 13.13 -10.62 -11.73
C ASP A 238 14.22 -11.71 -11.68
N TYR A 239 14.53 -12.21 -10.48
CA TYR A 239 15.44 -13.35 -10.32
C TYR A 239 14.80 -14.62 -10.85
N GLU A 240 15.44 -15.22 -11.85
CA GLU A 240 15.09 -16.56 -12.35
C GLU A 240 16.10 -17.55 -11.77
N PRO A 241 15.67 -18.46 -10.84
CA PRO A 241 16.53 -19.52 -10.39
C PRO A 241 16.90 -20.41 -11.57
N SER A 242 18.18 -20.65 -11.80
CA SER A 242 18.61 -21.68 -12.74
C SER A 242 18.05 -23.02 -12.27
N LEU A 243 17.15 -23.59 -13.04
CA LEU A 243 16.71 -24.96 -12.83
C LEU A 243 17.93 -25.86 -13.14
N GLY A 244 18.67 -26.22 -12.07
CA GLY A 244 19.75 -27.19 -12.14
C GLY A 244 19.23 -28.61 -12.36
#